data_3804e76ba874bd61e2b005b30224e7b1
#
_entry.id   3804e76ba874bd61e2b005b30224e7b1
#
_cell.length_a   1.000
_cell.length_b   1.000
_cell.length_c   1.000
_cell.angle_alpha   90.00
_cell.angle_beta   90.00
_cell.angle_gamma   90.00
#
_symmetry.space_group_name_H-M   'P 1'
#
loop_
_entity.id
_entity.type
_entity.pdbx_description
1 polymer ?
#
loop_
_entity_poly.entity_id
_entity_poly.type
_entity_poly.pdbx_seq_one_letter_code
_entity_poly.pdbx_strand_id
1 'polypeptide(L)'
;GKPAAYGKDNVPYAPPAHLEVSTAPVRAGDFAMVAGYPGTTFRHRTASGFANQTEWLLPTRVDVVGGLIKTIESATAGDKTKDVLYASTVAGQKNTLKRAQGELDGLRRSDAVRVRAADEAAMLAWLAKQPDAATAATRAPE
;
A
#
# COMPACT_ATOMS: atom_id res chain seq x y z
N GLY A 1 10.61 -2.91 -26.64
CA GLY A 1 11.90 -3.39 -27.13
C GLY A 1 12.60 -4.25 -26.09
N LYS A 2 13.51 -5.13 -26.49
CA LYS A 2 14.34 -5.88 -25.54
C LYS A 2 15.41 -4.95 -24.97
N PRO A 3 15.73 -5.02 -23.66
CA PRO A 3 16.87 -4.29 -23.13
C PRO A 3 18.15 -4.62 -23.90
N ALA A 4 18.90 -3.60 -24.26
CA ALA A 4 20.20 -3.76 -24.92
C ALA A 4 21.32 -3.37 -23.96
N ALA A 5 22.52 -3.91 -24.16
CA ALA A 5 23.69 -3.49 -23.43
C ALA A 5 24.01 -2.01 -23.72
N TYR A 6 24.73 -1.37 -22.80
CA TYR A 6 25.22 -0.02 -23.02
C TYR A 6 26.09 0.04 -24.28
N GLY A 7 25.84 1.04 -25.13
CA GLY A 7 26.63 1.34 -26.32
C GLY A 7 27.04 2.81 -26.31
N LYS A 8 28.26 3.09 -26.79
CA LYS A 8 28.76 4.48 -26.90
C LYS A 8 27.93 5.35 -27.84
N ASP A 9 27.22 4.72 -28.77
CA ASP A 9 26.36 5.37 -29.74
C ASP A 9 24.94 5.62 -29.24
N ASN A 10 24.62 5.22 -28.01
CA ASN A 10 23.33 5.50 -27.40
C ASN A 10 23.18 7.00 -27.19
N VAL A 11 22.11 7.55 -27.73
CA VAL A 11 21.71 8.93 -27.51
C VAL A 11 20.52 9.01 -26.56
N PRO A 12 20.42 10.05 -25.74
CA PRO A 12 19.23 10.25 -24.89
C PRO A 12 17.98 10.30 -25.75
N TYR A 13 16.91 9.64 -25.32
CA TYR A 13 15.61 9.76 -25.96
C TYR A 13 15.09 11.20 -25.80
N ALA A 14 14.76 11.84 -26.92
CA ALA A 14 14.14 13.16 -26.96
C ALA A 14 12.64 13.02 -27.28
N PRO A 15 11.77 13.00 -26.26
CA PRO A 15 10.33 12.89 -26.48
C PRO A 15 9.79 14.16 -27.12
N PRO A 16 8.73 14.07 -27.97
CA PRO A 16 8.09 15.24 -28.56
C PRO A 16 7.40 16.15 -27.55
N ALA A 17 7.07 15.60 -26.37
CA ALA A 17 6.52 16.32 -25.22
C ALA A 17 7.00 15.68 -23.92
N HIS A 18 7.17 16.47 -22.88
CA HIS A 18 7.50 16.03 -21.53
C HIS A 18 6.79 16.90 -20.50
N LEU A 19 6.65 16.37 -19.28
CA LEU A 19 6.12 17.14 -18.17
C LEU A 19 7.25 18.02 -17.57
N GLU A 20 6.94 19.27 -17.32
CA GLU A 20 7.85 20.16 -16.59
C GLU A 20 7.74 19.90 -15.08
N VAL A 21 8.89 19.80 -14.41
CA VAL A 21 8.93 19.65 -12.96
C VAL A 21 8.80 21.05 -12.34
N SER A 22 7.68 21.29 -11.66
CA SER A 22 7.50 22.53 -10.88
C SER A 22 8.24 22.42 -9.55
N THR A 23 8.97 23.49 -9.18
CA THR A 23 9.58 23.64 -7.87
C THR A 23 8.69 24.43 -6.89
N ALA A 24 7.51 24.87 -7.34
CA ALA A 24 6.54 25.56 -6.48
C ALA A 24 6.02 24.60 -5.40
N PRO A 25 5.92 25.04 -4.13
CA PRO A 25 5.40 24.19 -3.06
C PRO A 25 3.89 23.92 -3.28
N VAL A 26 3.47 22.67 -3.08
CA VAL A 26 2.05 22.30 -3.02
C VAL A 26 1.51 22.63 -1.63
N ARG A 27 0.36 23.28 -1.56
CA ARG A 27 -0.30 23.68 -0.31
C ARG A 27 -1.59 22.92 -0.09
N ALA A 28 -2.06 22.88 1.15
CA ALA A 28 -3.36 22.32 1.46
C ALA A 28 -4.47 23.13 0.74
N GLY A 29 -5.33 22.42 -0.02
CA GLY A 29 -6.39 23.02 -0.84
C GLY A 29 -6.01 23.21 -2.31
N ASP A 30 -4.76 23.03 -2.71
CA ASP A 30 -4.36 23.06 -4.11
C ASP A 30 -4.91 21.84 -4.86
N PHE A 31 -5.21 22.05 -6.14
CA PHE A 31 -5.58 20.93 -7.01
C PHE A 31 -4.38 19.98 -7.21
N ALA A 32 -4.59 18.70 -6.97
CA ALA A 32 -3.59 17.66 -7.23
C ALA A 32 -4.21 16.51 -8.02
N MET A 33 -3.47 16.02 -9.00
CA MET A 33 -3.84 14.87 -9.81
C MET A 33 -2.69 13.87 -9.88
N VAL A 34 -3.00 12.60 -9.67
CA VAL A 34 -2.04 11.49 -9.82
C VAL A 34 -2.45 10.67 -11.04
N ALA A 35 -1.58 10.61 -12.04
CA ALA A 35 -1.76 9.73 -13.18
C ALA A 35 -1.00 8.42 -12.94
N GLY A 36 -1.73 7.30 -12.93
CA GLY A 36 -1.13 5.98 -12.73
C GLY A 36 -2.18 4.92 -12.43
N TYR A 37 -1.75 3.66 -12.45
CA TYR A 37 -2.60 2.54 -12.09
C TYR A 37 -2.43 2.22 -10.60
N PRO A 38 -3.48 2.31 -9.77
CA PRO A 38 -3.42 1.81 -8.41
C PRO A 38 -3.19 0.29 -8.46
N GLY A 39 -2.40 -0.24 -7.51
CA GLY A 39 -2.21 -1.68 -7.39
C GLY A 39 -3.51 -2.36 -6.93
N THR A 40 -3.55 -2.77 -5.68
CA THR A 40 -4.75 -3.39 -5.08
C THR A 40 -5.40 -2.43 -4.08
N THR A 41 -6.72 -2.33 -4.14
CA THR A 41 -7.53 -1.60 -3.15
C THR A 41 -8.59 -2.52 -2.56
N PHE A 42 -8.86 -2.36 -1.26
CA PHE A 42 -9.84 -3.15 -0.52
C PHE A 42 -10.90 -2.23 0.10
N ARG A 43 -11.86 -1.80 -0.73
CA ARG A 43 -12.88 -0.83 -0.31
C ARG A 43 -14.01 -1.43 0.51
N HIS A 44 -14.23 -2.75 0.38
CA HIS A 44 -15.37 -3.47 0.98
C HIS A 44 -14.93 -4.47 2.05
N ARG A 45 -13.81 -4.19 2.73
CA ARG A 45 -13.37 -5.03 3.83
C ARG A 45 -14.32 -4.88 5.02
N THR A 46 -14.65 -5.99 5.68
CA THR A 46 -15.50 -6.03 6.87
C THR A 46 -14.80 -5.42 8.09
N ALA A 47 -15.55 -5.12 9.14
CA ALA A 47 -14.99 -4.66 10.42
C ALA A 47 -14.00 -5.68 10.99
N SER A 48 -14.34 -6.97 10.95
CA SER A 48 -13.44 -8.06 11.34
C SER A 48 -12.19 -8.12 10.47
N GLY A 49 -12.32 -7.88 9.16
CA GLY A 49 -11.20 -7.77 8.24
C GLY A 49 -10.27 -6.59 8.56
N PHE A 50 -10.81 -5.43 8.98
CA PHE A 50 -9.99 -4.31 9.45
C PHE A 50 -9.33 -4.60 10.79
N ALA A 51 -10.04 -5.24 11.74
CA ALA A 51 -9.47 -5.67 13.01
C ALA A 51 -8.27 -6.60 12.79
N ASN A 52 -8.41 -7.63 11.94
CA ASN A 52 -7.31 -8.52 11.58
C ASN A 52 -6.11 -7.79 10.97
N GLN A 53 -6.35 -6.75 10.14
CA GLN A 53 -5.27 -5.93 9.59
C GLN A 53 -4.52 -5.16 10.66
N THR A 54 -5.25 -4.51 11.59
CA THR A 54 -4.66 -3.59 12.58
C THR A 54 -4.06 -4.30 13.79
N GLU A 55 -4.57 -5.47 14.15
CA GLU A 55 -4.18 -6.20 15.36
C GLU A 55 -3.09 -7.24 15.08
N TRP A 56 -3.12 -7.85 13.91
CA TRP A 56 -2.22 -8.96 13.61
C TRP A 56 -1.39 -8.77 12.33
N LEU A 57 -2.04 -8.61 11.16
CA LEU A 57 -1.34 -8.75 9.88
C LEU A 57 -0.33 -7.63 9.63
N LEU A 58 -0.72 -6.38 9.81
CA LEU A 58 0.17 -5.24 9.58
C LEU A 58 1.28 -5.13 10.63
N PRO A 59 1.00 -5.28 11.96
CA PRO A 59 2.06 -5.36 12.96
C PRO A 59 3.07 -6.47 12.68
N THR A 60 2.60 -7.68 12.42
CA THR A 60 3.46 -8.83 12.09
C THR A 60 4.31 -8.55 10.85
N ARG A 61 3.72 -7.94 9.81
CA ARG A 61 4.45 -7.57 8.60
C ARG A 61 5.53 -6.52 8.86
N VAL A 62 5.24 -5.53 9.70
CA VAL A 62 6.22 -4.51 10.10
C VAL A 62 7.41 -5.17 10.80
N ASP A 63 7.16 -6.06 11.74
CA ASP A 63 8.20 -6.75 12.52
C ASP A 63 9.05 -7.67 11.64
N VAL A 64 8.41 -8.52 10.84
CA VAL A 64 9.10 -9.49 9.98
C VAL A 64 9.93 -8.79 8.90
N VAL A 65 9.32 -7.83 8.19
CA VAL A 65 10.03 -7.11 7.12
C VAL A 65 11.13 -6.21 7.70
N GLY A 66 10.87 -5.55 8.83
CA GLY A 66 11.88 -4.76 9.54
C GLY A 66 13.06 -5.62 10.00
N GLY A 67 12.79 -6.81 10.53
CA GLY A 67 13.82 -7.79 10.91
C GLY A 67 14.65 -8.27 9.71
N LEU A 68 13.98 -8.58 8.59
CA LEU A 68 14.65 -8.99 7.36
C LEU A 68 15.60 -7.91 6.82
N ILE A 69 15.15 -6.65 6.78
CA ILE A 69 15.99 -5.52 6.35
C ILE A 69 17.23 -5.42 7.23
N LYS A 70 17.06 -5.42 8.55
CA LYS A 70 18.18 -5.35 9.51
C LYS A 70 19.16 -6.51 9.32
N THR A 71 18.67 -7.72 9.09
CA THR A 71 19.50 -8.90 8.86
C THR A 71 20.35 -8.74 7.59
N ILE A 72 19.74 -8.29 6.48
CA ILE A 72 20.47 -8.08 5.23
C ILE A 72 21.51 -6.96 5.42
N GLU A 73 21.12 -5.81 5.95
CA GLU A 73 22.04 -4.68 6.16
C GLU A 73 23.20 -5.04 7.08
N SER A 74 22.96 -5.85 8.12
CA SER A 74 24.03 -6.34 9.00
C SER A 74 24.96 -7.32 8.30
N ALA A 75 24.43 -8.20 7.45
CA ALA A 75 25.22 -9.20 6.72
C ALA A 75 26.03 -8.60 5.56
N THR A 76 25.63 -7.44 5.05
CA THR A 76 26.34 -6.74 3.97
C THR A 76 27.26 -5.64 4.47
N ALA A 77 27.17 -5.27 5.73
CA ALA A 77 27.91 -4.16 6.32
C ALA A 77 29.43 -4.29 6.06
N GLY A 78 30.00 -3.25 5.45
CA GLY A 78 31.45 -3.21 5.11
C GLY A 78 31.85 -3.96 3.83
N ASP A 79 30.91 -4.65 3.15
CA ASP A 79 31.14 -5.32 1.87
C ASP A 79 30.36 -4.62 0.75
N LYS A 80 31.01 -3.70 0.06
CA LYS A 80 30.40 -2.91 -1.01
C LYS A 80 29.82 -3.77 -2.15
N THR A 81 30.40 -4.93 -2.41
CA THR A 81 29.90 -5.83 -3.46
C THR A 81 28.55 -6.43 -3.07
N LYS A 82 28.44 -6.88 -1.83
CA LYS A 82 27.16 -7.38 -1.29
C LYS A 82 26.13 -6.27 -1.16
N ASP A 83 26.51 -5.07 -0.71
CA ASP A 83 25.60 -3.93 -0.64
C ASP A 83 24.96 -3.65 -1.99
N VAL A 84 25.73 -3.61 -3.07
CA VAL A 84 25.21 -3.41 -4.43
C VAL A 84 24.32 -4.58 -4.85
N LEU A 85 24.71 -5.82 -4.56
CA LEU A 85 23.94 -7.01 -4.90
C LEU A 85 22.55 -7.01 -4.27
N TYR A 86 22.44 -6.62 -3.01
CA TYR A 86 21.18 -6.61 -2.26
C TYR A 86 20.43 -5.28 -2.27
N ALA A 87 20.98 -4.21 -2.87
CA ALA A 87 20.39 -2.87 -2.85
C ALA A 87 18.95 -2.83 -3.35
N SER A 88 18.64 -3.50 -4.46
CA SER A 88 17.29 -3.58 -5.02
C SER A 88 16.31 -4.30 -4.09
N THR A 89 16.75 -5.42 -3.49
CA THR A 89 15.95 -6.19 -2.53
C THR A 89 15.63 -5.35 -1.30
N VAL A 90 16.65 -4.70 -0.71
CA VAL A 90 16.47 -3.83 0.47
C VAL A 90 15.54 -2.67 0.15
N ALA A 91 15.69 -2.03 -1.01
CA ALA A 91 14.80 -0.94 -1.43
C ALA A 91 13.34 -1.40 -1.55
N GLY A 92 13.10 -2.57 -2.15
CA GLY A 92 11.76 -3.17 -2.24
C GLY A 92 11.16 -3.50 -0.88
N GLN A 93 11.95 -4.04 0.05
CA GLN A 93 11.51 -4.33 1.42
C GLN A 93 11.25 -3.05 2.22
N LYS A 94 12.08 -2.01 2.08
CA LYS A 94 11.84 -0.69 2.71
C LYS A 94 10.53 -0.06 2.20
N ASN A 95 10.22 -0.18 0.92
CA ASN A 95 8.94 0.27 0.37
C ASN A 95 7.75 -0.50 0.98
N THR A 96 7.87 -1.83 1.10
CA THR A 96 6.86 -2.69 1.75
C THR A 96 6.66 -2.31 3.22
N LEU A 97 7.73 -2.09 3.96
CA LEU A 97 7.70 -1.67 5.36
C LEU A 97 6.99 -0.32 5.52
N LYS A 98 7.41 0.68 4.74
CA LYS A 98 6.81 2.03 4.76
C LYS A 98 5.32 1.99 4.47
N ARG A 99 4.90 1.19 3.49
CA ARG A 99 3.49 1.01 3.17
C ARG A 99 2.72 0.38 4.33
N ALA A 100 3.24 -0.69 4.92
CA ALA A 100 2.58 -1.39 6.03
C ALA A 100 2.44 -0.48 7.27
N GLN A 101 3.47 0.28 7.62
CA GLN A 101 3.43 1.26 8.71
C GLN A 101 2.40 2.36 8.43
N GLY A 102 2.44 2.94 7.23
CA GLY A 102 1.52 4.02 6.86
C GLY A 102 0.05 3.56 6.83
N GLU A 103 -0.22 2.34 6.35
CA GLU A 103 -1.55 1.73 6.37
C GLU A 103 -2.03 1.50 7.81
N LEU A 104 -1.19 0.91 8.66
CA LEU A 104 -1.49 0.67 10.07
C LEU A 104 -1.81 1.96 10.82
N ASP A 105 -0.97 2.98 10.65
CA ASP A 105 -1.16 4.29 11.27
C ASP A 105 -2.41 5.00 10.78
N GLY A 106 -2.71 4.87 9.48
CA GLY A 106 -3.92 5.41 8.87
C GLY A 106 -5.18 4.77 9.43
N LEU A 107 -5.24 3.44 9.48
CA LEU A 107 -6.38 2.68 10.01
C LEU A 107 -6.63 2.98 11.50
N ARG A 108 -5.55 3.08 12.30
CA ARG A 108 -5.66 3.41 13.73
C ARG A 108 -6.14 4.85 13.95
N ARG A 109 -5.58 5.82 13.24
CA ARG A 109 -5.98 7.23 13.38
C ARG A 109 -7.41 7.51 12.92
N SER A 110 -7.89 6.79 11.92
CA SER A 110 -9.27 6.94 11.42
C SER A 110 -10.29 6.13 12.21
N ASP A 111 -9.87 5.34 13.21
CA ASP A 111 -10.74 4.41 13.93
C ASP A 111 -11.56 3.52 12.98
N ALA A 112 -10.87 3.00 11.95
CA ALA A 112 -11.48 2.35 10.80
C ALA A 112 -12.35 1.14 11.18
N VAL A 113 -11.96 0.39 12.22
CA VAL A 113 -12.71 -0.77 12.72
C VAL A 113 -14.08 -0.33 13.22
N ARG A 114 -14.14 0.69 14.09
CA ARG A 114 -15.40 1.19 14.66
C ARG A 114 -16.30 1.82 13.60
N VAL A 115 -15.72 2.61 12.69
CA VAL A 115 -16.47 3.23 11.59
C VAL A 115 -17.09 2.14 10.71
N ARG A 116 -16.33 1.13 10.33
CA ARG A 116 -16.82 0.03 9.50
C ARG A 116 -17.88 -0.80 10.22
N ALA A 117 -17.72 -1.07 11.52
CA ALA A 117 -18.73 -1.78 12.30
C ALA A 117 -20.08 -1.03 12.34
N ALA A 118 -20.03 0.30 12.44
CA ALA A 118 -21.24 1.12 12.37
C ALA A 118 -21.91 1.06 10.97
N ASP A 119 -21.12 1.10 9.90
CA ASP A 119 -21.63 0.97 8.52
C ASP A 119 -22.28 -0.40 8.29
N GLU A 120 -21.66 -1.47 8.79
CA GLU A 120 -22.18 -2.85 8.70
C GLU A 120 -23.49 -2.99 9.49
N ALA A 121 -23.55 -2.47 10.70
CA ALA A 121 -24.76 -2.48 11.50
C ALA A 121 -25.92 -1.72 10.80
N ALA A 122 -25.62 -0.57 10.20
CA ALA A 122 -26.61 0.19 9.44
C ALA A 122 -27.09 -0.58 8.19
N MET A 123 -26.18 -1.23 7.47
CA MET A 123 -26.50 -2.08 6.32
C MET A 123 -27.38 -3.27 6.73
N LEU A 124 -27.03 -3.97 7.80
CA LEU A 124 -27.82 -5.10 8.30
C LEU A 124 -29.22 -4.67 8.77
N ALA A 125 -29.31 -3.51 9.44
CA ALA A 125 -30.60 -2.95 9.85
C ALA A 125 -31.46 -2.54 8.64
N TRP A 126 -30.86 -2.10 7.55
CA TRP A 126 -31.58 -1.82 6.31
C TRP A 126 -32.02 -3.13 5.63
N LEU A 127 -31.12 -4.13 5.52
CA LEU A 127 -31.43 -5.45 4.93
C LEU A 127 -32.59 -6.15 5.64
N ALA A 128 -32.65 -6.08 6.98
CA ALA A 128 -33.73 -6.68 7.77
C ALA A 128 -35.12 -6.13 7.45
N LYS A 129 -35.21 -4.96 6.84
CA LYS A 129 -36.47 -4.33 6.43
C LYS A 129 -36.88 -4.67 4.99
N GLN A 130 -36.06 -5.39 4.24
CA GLN A 130 -36.37 -5.74 2.86
C GLN A 130 -37.29 -6.97 2.80
N PRO A 131 -38.19 -7.05 1.78
CA PRO A 131 -39.15 -8.17 1.62
C PRO A 131 -38.48 -9.54 1.58
N ASP A 132 -37.29 -9.61 1.03
CA ASP A 132 -36.49 -10.84 0.85
C ASP A 132 -35.35 -10.96 1.91
N ALA A 133 -35.59 -10.46 3.11
CA ALA A 133 -34.57 -10.44 4.20
C ALA A 133 -33.96 -11.83 4.49
N ALA A 134 -34.73 -12.90 4.36
CA ALA A 134 -34.26 -14.27 4.54
C ALA A 134 -33.18 -14.66 3.50
N THR A 135 -33.32 -14.22 2.24
CA THR A 135 -32.36 -14.45 1.17
C THR A 135 -31.11 -13.55 1.34
N ALA A 136 -31.27 -12.36 1.89
CA ALA A 136 -30.17 -11.45 2.17
C ALA A 136 -29.31 -11.93 3.36
N ALA A 137 -29.93 -12.49 4.40
CA ALA A 137 -29.21 -13.04 5.57
C ALA A 137 -28.28 -14.22 5.23
N THR A 138 -28.64 -15.04 4.24
CA THR A 138 -27.81 -16.18 3.78
C THR A 138 -26.59 -15.75 2.95
N ARG A 139 -26.51 -14.48 2.55
CA ARG A 139 -25.40 -13.89 1.80
C ARG A 139 -24.46 -13.02 2.65
N ALA A 140 -24.78 -12.85 3.95
CA ALA A 140 -23.87 -12.14 4.85
C ALA A 140 -22.61 -13.02 5.06
N PRO A 141 -21.41 -12.48 4.89
CA PRO A 141 -20.18 -13.22 5.19
C PRO A 141 -20.11 -13.48 6.70
N GLU A 142 -19.74 -14.73 7.06
CA GLU A 142 -19.39 -15.11 8.43
C GLU A 142 -18.16 -14.36 8.94
#